data_0d9dd97d2373d2c3c085268deae7b661
#
_entry.id   0d9dd97d2373d2c3c085268deae7b661
#
_cell.length_a   1.000
_cell.length_b   1.000
_cell.length_c   1.000
_cell.angle_alpha   90.00
_cell.angle_beta   90.00
_cell.angle_gamma   90.00
#
_symmetry.space_group_name_H-M   'P 1'
#
loop_
_entity.id
_entity.type
_entity.pdbx_description
1 polymer ?
#
loop_
_entity_poly.entity_id
_entity_poly.type
_entity_poly.pdbx_seq_one_letter_code
_entity_poly.pdbx_strand_id
1 'polypeptide(L)' 'MNKEMKIVLAIKGERALYLFKREYEDFTKVEFVVGWVIGKPTIGDSVSGWASGKYFGTLEDALDYLKTTEY' A
#
# COMPACT_ATOMS: atom_id res chain seq x y z
N MET A 1 -7.91 20.51 5.56
CA MET A 1 -8.15 19.80 4.30
C MET A 1 -7.43 18.46 4.33
N ASN A 2 -8.12 17.38 3.97
CA ASN A 2 -7.53 16.05 4.02
C ASN A 2 -6.81 15.74 2.72
N LYS A 3 -5.65 15.10 2.85
CA LYS A 3 -4.87 14.64 1.69
C LYS A 3 -4.62 13.16 1.82
N GLU A 4 -4.63 12.47 0.70
CA GLU A 4 -4.29 11.05 0.65
C GLU A 4 -3.19 10.82 -0.35
N MET A 5 -2.28 9.90 0.00
CA MET A 5 -1.21 9.48 -0.87
C MET A 5 -1.18 7.96 -0.88
N LYS A 6 -1.18 7.38 -2.07
CA LYS A 6 -1.15 5.92 -2.25
C LYS A 6 -0.06 5.62 -3.26
N ILE A 7 1.05 5.10 -2.77
CA ILE A 7 2.24 4.88 -3.60
C ILE A 7 2.67 3.42 -3.52
N VAL A 8 3.03 2.87 -4.67
CA VAL A 8 3.53 1.49 -4.76
C VAL A 8 4.96 1.45 -4.26
N LEU A 9 5.21 0.63 -3.24
CA LEU A 9 6.54 0.46 -2.66
C LEU A 9 7.24 -0.81 -3.14
N ALA A 10 6.47 -1.88 -3.40
CA ALA A 10 7.01 -3.16 -3.84
C ALA A 10 5.93 -3.93 -4.57
N ILE A 11 6.33 -4.84 -5.45
CA ILE A 11 5.41 -5.65 -6.23
C ILE A 11 5.89 -7.09 -6.20
N LYS A 12 4.94 -8.02 -5.98
CA LYS A 12 5.19 -9.45 -6.05
C LYS A 12 4.02 -10.08 -6.80
N GLY A 13 4.25 -10.43 -8.07
CA GLY A 13 3.20 -10.98 -8.91
C GLY A 13 2.05 -10.00 -9.10
N GLU A 14 0.86 -10.41 -8.71
CA GLU A 14 -0.34 -9.58 -8.83
C GLU A 14 -0.65 -8.82 -7.55
N ARG A 15 0.21 -8.91 -6.55
CA ARG A 15 0.05 -8.17 -5.30
C ARG A 15 1.15 -7.12 -5.17
N ALA A 16 0.86 -6.10 -4.41
CA ALA A 16 1.81 -5.03 -4.17
C ALA A 16 1.68 -4.51 -2.75
N LEU A 17 2.77 -3.92 -2.29
CA LEU A 17 2.82 -3.21 -1.03
C LEU A 17 2.68 -1.73 -1.33
N TYR A 18 1.73 -1.08 -0.67
CA TYR A 18 1.43 0.33 -0.86
C TYR A 18 1.69 1.12 0.40
N LEU A 19 2.20 2.32 0.24
CA LEU A 19 2.21 3.32 1.31
C LEU A 19 0.90 4.08 1.23
N PHE A 20 0.11 4.01 2.28
CA PHE A 20 -1.15 4.74 2.36
C PHE A 20 -1.03 5.79 3.45
N LYS A 21 -0.81 7.02 3.04
CA LYS A 21 -0.65 8.14 3.94
C LYS A 21 -1.86 9.05 3.84
N ARG A 22 -2.44 9.37 5.00
CA ARG A 22 -3.55 10.30 5.08
C ARG A 22 -3.16 11.45 5.97
N GLU A 23 -3.33 12.66 5.48
CA GLU A 23 -3.04 13.87 6.24
C GLU A 23 -4.35 14.56 6.61
N TYR A 24 -4.55 14.75 7.89
CA TYR A 24 -5.68 15.48 8.45
C TYR A 24 -5.18 16.79 9.02
N GLU A 25 -6.09 17.69 9.44
CA GLU A 25 -5.69 18.94 10.04
C GLU A 25 -4.82 18.77 11.28
N ASP A 26 -5.19 17.80 12.12
CA ASP A 26 -4.58 17.63 13.44
C ASP A 26 -3.51 16.56 13.50
N PHE A 27 -3.47 15.66 12.51
CA PHE A 27 -2.53 14.53 12.56
C PHE A 27 -2.35 13.90 11.18
N THR A 28 -1.34 13.06 11.10
CA THR A 28 -1.05 12.28 9.90
C THR A 28 -1.10 10.80 10.26
N LYS A 29 -1.77 10.01 9.46
CA LYS A 29 -1.84 8.57 9.64
C LYS A 29 -1.16 7.88 8.48
N VAL A 30 -0.27 6.94 8.79
CA VAL A 30 0.45 6.16 7.79
C VAL A 30 0.17 4.68 8.03
N GLU A 31 -0.26 4.00 6.97
CA GLU A 31 -0.48 2.56 6.99
C GLU A 31 0.22 1.94 5.79
N PHE A 32 0.54 0.67 5.93
CA PHE A 32 1.11 -0.11 4.83
C PHE A 32 0.09 -1.15 4.42
N VAL A 33 -0.19 -1.25 3.15
CA VAL A 33 -1.27 -2.10 2.65
C VAL A 33 -0.71 -3.08 1.64
N VAL A 34 -1.08 -4.34 1.79
CA VAL A 34 -0.77 -5.35 0.77
C VAL A 34 -2.09 -5.72 0.11
N GLY A 35 -2.20 -5.47 -1.18
CA GLY A 35 -3.42 -5.74 -1.92
C GLY A 35 -3.15 -6.09 -3.36
N TRP A 36 -4.21 -6.48 -4.07
CA TRP A 36 -4.10 -6.81 -5.49
C TRP A 36 -3.89 -5.54 -6.30
N VAL A 37 -3.02 -5.63 -7.30
CA VAL A 37 -2.80 -4.50 -8.20
C VAL A 37 -4.00 -4.31 -9.11
N ILE A 38 -4.24 -3.05 -9.47
CA ILE A 38 -5.25 -2.69 -10.45
C ILE A 38 -4.50 -2.03 -11.60
N GLY A 39 -4.61 -2.62 -12.79
CA GLY A 39 -3.81 -2.17 -13.92
C GLY A 39 -2.39 -2.69 -13.85
N LYS A 40 -1.43 -1.90 -14.30
CA LYS A 40 -0.02 -2.29 -14.34
C LYS A 40 0.86 -1.19 -13.72
N PRO A 41 0.78 -0.98 -12.42
CA PRO A 41 1.59 0.05 -11.78
C PRO A 41 3.05 -0.39 -11.69
N THR A 42 3.93 0.59 -11.54
CA THR A 42 5.34 0.34 -11.27
C THR A 42 5.69 0.90 -9.90
N ILE A 43 6.81 0.44 -9.34
CA ILE A 43 7.28 0.92 -8.04
C ILE A 43 7.47 2.44 -8.10
N GLY A 44 6.91 3.13 -7.12
CA GLY A 44 6.94 4.58 -7.05
C GLY A 44 5.73 5.28 -7.66
N ASP A 45 4.87 4.53 -8.37
CA ASP A 45 3.68 5.11 -8.96
C ASP A 45 2.66 5.48 -7.89
N SER A 46 1.94 6.56 -8.16
CA SER A 46 0.77 6.93 -7.38
C SER A 46 -0.44 6.20 -7.97
N VAL A 47 -1.22 5.56 -7.12
CA VAL A 47 -2.38 4.77 -7.55
C VAL A 47 -3.65 5.29 -6.90
N SER A 48 -4.80 4.93 -7.48
CA SER A 48 -6.09 5.32 -6.93
C SER A 48 -6.61 4.34 -5.88
N GLY A 49 -6.04 3.14 -5.84
CA GLY A 49 -6.46 2.14 -4.87
C GLY A 49 -5.97 0.75 -5.22
N TRP A 50 -6.54 -0.23 -4.55
CA TRP A 50 -6.21 -1.65 -4.71
C TRP A 50 -7.45 -2.47 -4.41
N ALA A 51 -7.40 -3.77 -4.71
CA ALA A 51 -8.48 -4.70 -4.37
C ALA A 51 -8.04 -5.55 -3.18
N SER A 52 -8.96 -5.82 -2.27
CA SER A 52 -8.75 -6.73 -1.12
C SER A 52 -7.49 -6.42 -0.32
N GLY A 53 -7.33 -5.17 0.09
CA GLY A 53 -6.15 -4.75 0.84
C GLY A 53 -6.14 -5.27 2.27
N LYS A 54 -4.96 -5.66 2.73
CA LYS A 54 -4.72 -5.98 4.12
C LYS A 54 -3.79 -4.92 4.71
N TYR A 55 -4.18 -4.35 5.84
CA TYR A 55 -3.54 -3.17 6.41
C TYR A 55 -2.59 -3.54 7.54
N PHE A 56 -1.45 -2.88 7.58
CA PHE A 56 -0.41 -3.10 8.59
C PHE A 56 0.05 -1.76 9.14
N GLY A 57 0.42 -1.75 10.40
CA GLY A 57 0.94 -0.54 11.05
C GLY A 57 2.42 -0.30 10.79
N THR A 58 3.17 -1.31 10.38
CA THR A 58 4.60 -1.20 10.13
C THR A 58 4.96 -1.74 8.77
N LEU A 59 6.04 -1.21 8.21
CA LEU A 59 6.57 -1.66 6.93
C LEU A 59 7.06 -3.11 7.02
N GLU A 60 7.70 -3.46 8.12
CA GLU A 60 8.24 -4.80 8.33
C GLU A 60 7.14 -5.86 8.26
N ASP A 61 6.04 -5.63 8.95
CA ASP A 61 4.92 -6.58 8.93
C ASP A 61 4.33 -6.72 7.54
N ALA A 62 4.17 -5.61 6.85
CA ALA A 62 3.64 -5.63 5.49
C ALA A 62 4.56 -6.36 4.52
N LEU A 63 5.86 -6.13 4.62
CA LEU A 63 6.84 -6.82 3.78
C LEU A 63 6.85 -8.31 4.04
N ASP A 64 6.80 -8.72 5.30
CA ASP A 64 6.74 -10.14 5.65
C ASP A 64 5.52 -10.80 5.05
N TYR A 65 4.37 -10.15 5.14
CA TYR A 65 3.15 -10.68 4.57
C TYR A 65 3.27 -10.82 3.04
N LEU A 66 3.82 -9.81 2.38
CA LEU A 66 4.00 -9.84 0.94
C LEU A 66 4.94 -10.96 0.51
N LYS A 67 6.05 -11.15 1.23
CA LYS A 67 7.03 -12.17 0.92
C LYS A 67 6.48 -13.58 1.06
N THR A 68 5.61 -13.81 2.03
CA THR A 68 5.07 -15.15 2.33
C THR A 68 3.77 -15.45 1.59
N THR A 69 3.20 -14.44 0.94
CA THR A 69 1.95 -14.58 0.22
C THR A 69 2.14 -15.42 -1.04
N GLU A 70 1.19 -16.32 -1.28
CA GLU A 70 1.14 -17.14 -2.50
C GLU A 70 -0.07 -16.77 -3.34
N TYR A 71 0.06 -16.97 -4.66
CA TYR A 71 -1.02 -16.80 -5.63
C TYR A 71 -0.74 -17.53 -6.92
#